data_268eb464336903e5d6d23f60c960e59a
#
_entry.id   268eb464336903e5d6d23f60c960e59a
#
_cell.length_a   1.000
_cell.length_b   1.000
_cell.length_c   1.000
_cell.angle_alpha   90.00
_cell.angle_beta   90.00
_cell.angle_gamma   90.00
#
_symmetry.space_group_name_H-M   'P 1'
#
loop_
_entity.id
_entity.type
_entity.pdbx_description
1 polymer ?
#
loop_
_entity_poly.entity_id
_entity_poly.type
_entity_poly.pdbx_seq_one_letter_code
_entity_poly.pdbx_strand_id
1 'polypeptide(L)'
;MEDRFRFATYAFAQSSDYDTAIFEYFNQETAMPVFKQSCHSSKSLRYGENPHQKGAFFGNLDNFVEQLHGKEISYNNIGDIDAACRLIDDFDQTTFAIIKHNNACGLAIRPTLKEAYTAALACDPVSAFGGVLVCNRPIDEATAQEMNSLFMEICIAPEYSEQALEILKCKKNRILLRRKQCIMPKTQFRSALNGVLVQDTDTIVEKASDLVSVTSTPLTQEQKADLEFANKIVKHTKSNAIVLAKGLQLCASGTGQTSRVDALKQAIEKAHQFGFDLCGAVMASDAFFPFPDCVEIAHNAGITAVIQPGGSVRDNLTQDYCEQHKIAMAVTGNRHFKH
;
A
#
# COMPACT_ATOMS: atom_id res chain seq x y z
N MET A 1 19.28 -22.98 -41.13
CA MET A 1 19.54 -21.56 -40.79
C MET A 1 18.80 -21.15 -39.50
N GLU A 2 17.57 -21.57 -39.35
CA GLU A 2 16.69 -21.28 -38.20
C GLU A 2 17.28 -21.77 -36.86
N ASP A 3 17.82 -23.02 -36.80
CA ASP A 3 18.46 -23.55 -35.61
C ASP A 3 19.72 -22.78 -35.21
N ARG A 4 20.53 -22.32 -36.17
CA ARG A 4 21.71 -21.52 -35.87
C ARG A 4 21.34 -20.16 -35.26
N PHE A 5 20.27 -19.55 -35.77
CA PHE A 5 19.76 -18.28 -35.25
C PHE A 5 19.24 -18.47 -33.81
N ARG A 6 18.46 -19.54 -33.59
CA ARG A 6 17.93 -19.88 -32.27
C ARG A 6 19.06 -20.15 -31.25
N PHE A 7 20.09 -20.92 -31.60
CA PHE A 7 21.23 -21.17 -30.73
C PHE A 7 22.04 -19.89 -30.44
N ALA A 8 22.23 -19.03 -31.44
CA ALA A 8 22.87 -17.75 -31.25
C ALA A 8 22.07 -16.87 -30.28
N THR A 9 20.74 -16.82 -30.39
CA THR A 9 19.86 -16.09 -29.47
C THR A 9 20.03 -16.58 -28.03
N TYR A 10 20.06 -17.91 -27.78
CA TYR A 10 20.28 -18.46 -26.46
C TYR A 10 21.68 -18.14 -25.93
N ALA A 11 22.73 -18.25 -26.76
CA ALA A 11 24.08 -17.94 -26.36
C ALA A 11 24.23 -16.47 -25.94
N PHE A 12 23.68 -15.55 -26.71
CA PHE A 12 23.72 -14.12 -26.40
C PHE A 12 22.81 -13.74 -25.22
N ALA A 13 21.68 -14.40 -25.03
CA ALA A 13 20.87 -14.22 -23.83
C ALA A 13 21.68 -14.60 -22.57
N GLN A 14 22.39 -15.74 -22.61
CA GLN A 14 23.20 -16.21 -21.48
C GLN A 14 24.41 -15.30 -21.23
N SER A 15 25.15 -14.88 -22.29
CA SER A 15 26.33 -14.03 -22.10
C SER A 15 25.96 -12.61 -21.65
N SER A 16 24.90 -12.02 -22.22
CA SER A 16 24.45 -10.67 -21.82
C SER A 16 23.96 -10.64 -20.37
N ASP A 17 23.37 -11.71 -19.89
CA ASP A 17 22.97 -11.84 -18.49
C ASP A 17 24.18 -11.91 -17.56
N TYR A 18 25.14 -12.73 -17.91
CA TYR A 18 26.41 -12.84 -17.16
C TYR A 18 27.14 -11.48 -17.13
N ASP A 19 27.24 -10.79 -18.26
CA ASP A 19 27.86 -9.48 -18.34
C ASP A 19 27.05 -8.42 -17.54
N THR A 20 25.73 -8.53 -17.51
CA THR A 20 24.89 -7.65 -16.69
C THR A 20 25.16 -7.86 -15.21
N ALA A 21 25.23 -9.09 -14.74
CA ALA A 21 25.53 -9.39 -13.33
C ALA A 21 26.93 -8.91 -12.91
N ILE A 22 27.95 -9.08 -13.79
CA ILE A 22 29.29 -8.55 -13.57
C ILE A 22 29.26 -7.01 -13.51
N PHE A 23 28.57 -6.38 -14.45
CA PHE A 23 28.43 -4.92 -14.46
C PHE A 23 27.77 -4.41 -13.18
N GLU A 24 26.66 -5.03 -12.73
CA GLU A 24 25.98 -4.66 -11.50
C GLU A 24 26.89 -4.76 -10.27
N TYR A 25 27.70 -5.83 -10.20
CA TYR A 25 28.68 -6.00 -9.12
C TYR A 25 29.71 -4.85 -9.07
N PHE A 26 30.33 -4.54 -10.18
CA PHE A 26 31.33 -3.45 -10.23
C PHE A 26 30.69 -2.06 -10.13
N ASN A 27 29.45 -1.89 -10.61
CA ASN A 27 28.79 -0.60 -10.62
C ASN A 27 28.33 -0.13 -9.22
N GLN A 28 28.31 -1.02 -8.23
CA GLN A 28 28.11 -0.65 -6.82
C GLN A 28 29.19 0.34 -6.33
N GLU A 29 30.41 0.20 -6.85
CA GLU A 29 31.57 1.05 -6.51
C GLU A 29 31.70 2.27 -7.44
N THR A 30 31.41 2.11 -8.72
CA THR A 30 31.69 3.12 -9.76
C THR A 30 30.53 4.08 -9.99
N ALA A 31 29.31 3.69 -9.61
CA ALA A 31 28.08 4.47 -9.81
C ALA A 31 27.89 5.03 -11.24
N MET A 32 28.28 4.24 -12.25
CA MET A 32 28.10 4.64 -13.65
C MET A 32 26.62 4.76 -13.96
N PRO A 33 26.16 5.88 -14.61
CA PRO A 33 24.75 6.13 -14.86
C PRO A 33 24.22 5.30 -16.05
N VAL A 34 24.19 3.98 -15.90
CA VAL A 34 23.71 3.03 -16.90
C VAL A 34 22.70 2.12 -16.25
N PHE A 35 21.49 2.03 -16.82
CA PHE A 35 20.47 1.08 -16.39
C PHE A 35 20.60 -0.21 -17.19
N LYS A 36 20.83 -1.32 -16.50
CA LYS A 36 20.78 -2.66 -17.04
C LYS A 36 19.96 -3.53 -16.10
N GLN A 37 19.16 -4.42 -16.64
CA GLN A 37 18.46 -5.43 -15.89
C GLN A 37 18.22 -6.65 -16.77
N SER A 38 18.51 -7.82 -16.22
CA SER A 38 18.27 -9.09 -16.87
C SER A 38 17.40 -9.98 -15.99
N CYS A 39 16.39 -10.62 -16.59
CA CYS A 39 15.50 -11.58 -15.94
C CYS A 39 15.39 -12.84 -16.77
N HIS A 40 15.86 -13.96 -16.24
CA HIS A 40 15.80 -15.27 -16.94
C HIS A 40 14.42 -15.90 -16.90
N SER A 41 13.71 -15.74 -15.79
CA SER A 41 12.40 -16.33 -15.60
C SER A 41 11.33 -15.40 -16.15
N SER A 42 10.42 -15.95 -16.92
CA SER A 42 9.23 -15.24 -17.36
C SER A 42 8.00 -16.12 -17.26
N LYS A 43 6.88 -15.50 -16.93
CA LYS A 43 5.56 -16.12 -16.96
C LYS A 43 4.69 -15.34 -17.93
N SER A 44 4.24 -16.00 -19.00
CA SER A 44 3.21 -15.45 -19.89
C SER A 44 1.91 -15.33 -19.11
N LEU A 45 1.28 -14.17 -19.15
CA LEU A 45 0.01 -13.91 -18.50
C LEU A 45 -1.11 -13.97 -19.53
N ARG A 46 -2.33 -14.23 -19.06
CA ARG A 46 -3.49 -14.35 -19.96
C ARG A 46 -3.67 -13.10 -20.85
N TYR A 47 -3.42 -11.92 -20.30
CA TYR A 47 -3.38 -10.60 -20.97
C TYR A 47 -2.70 -9.59 -20.05
N GLY A 48 -2.49 -8.36 -20.51
CA GLY A 48 -1.96 -7.26 -19.71
C GLY A 48 -3.03 -6.65 -18.79
N GLU A 49 -3.08 -5.33 -18.65
CA GLU A 49 -4.17 -4.68 -17.88
C GLU A 49 -5.54 -4.94 -18.52
N ASN A 50 -5.58 -4.98 -19.84
CA ASN A 50 -6.82 -5.18 -20.61
C ASN A 50 -6.72 -6.40 -21.54
N PRO A 51 -7.85 -7.05 -21.89
CA PRO A 51 -7.87 -8.30 -22.65
C PRO A 51 -7.21 -8.23 -24.04
N HIS A 52 -7.13 -7.06 -24.65
CA HIS A 52 -6.49 -6.87 -25.96
C HIS A 52 -4.96 -6.67 -25.88
N GLN A 53 -4.40 -6.52 -24.68
CA GLN A 53 -2.98 -6.30 -24.43
C GLN A 53 -2.30 -7.63 -24.10
N LYS A 54 -1.18 -7.94 -24.74
CA LYS A 54 -0.33 -9.07 -24.31
C LYS A 54 0.41 -8.67 -23.01
N GLY A 55 0.45 -9.58 -22.05
CA GLY A 55 1.13 -9.39 -20.78
C GLY A 55 2.08 -10.53 -20.46
N ALA A 56 3.17 -10.22 -19.78
CA ALA A 56 4.10 -11.18 -19.20
C ALA A 56 4.67 -10.60 -17.90
N PHE A 57 5.01 -11.46 -16.97
CA PHE A 57 5.78 -11.13 -15.79
C PHE A 57 7.20 -11.67 -15.96
N PHE A 58 8.18 -10.81 -15.82
CA PHE A 58 9.60 -11.17 -15.82
C PHE A 58 10.11 -11.14 -14.39
N GLY A 59 10.51 -12.29 -13.88
CA GLY A 59 10.91 -12.52 -12.51
C GLY A 59 10.40 -13.85 -11.98
N ASN A 60 10.71 -14.18 -10.73
CA ASN A 60 10.25 -15.40 -10.08
C ASN A 60 9.27 -15.05 -8.95
N LEU A 61 7.97 -15.17 -9.24
CA LEU A 61 6.91 -14.90 -8.27
C LEU A 61 6.94 -15.87 -7.08
N ASP A 62 7.42 -17.11 -7.31
CA ASP A 62 7.50 -18.14 -6.28
C ASP A 62 8.52 -17.81 -5.18
N ASN A 63 9.41 -16.85 -5.40
CA ASN A 63 10.28 -16.34 -4.33
C ASN A 63 9.51 -15.54 -3.28
N PHE A 64 8.37 -14.95 -3.65
CA PHE A 64 7.58 -14.05 -2.81
C PHE A 64 6.32 -14.69 -2.26
N VAL A 65 5.64 -15.49 -3.07
CA VAL A 65 4.38 -16.12 -2.70
C VAL A 65 4.31 -17.55 -3.23
N GLU A 66 3.60 -18.41 -2.51
CA GLU A 66 3.23 -19.75 -2.96
C GLU A 66 1.72 -19.78 -3.16
N GLN A 67 1.29 -20.15 -4.34
CA GLN A 67 -0.12 -20.30 -4.63
C GLN A 67 -0.65 -21.65 -4.12
N LEU A 68 -1.49 -21.62 -3.10
CA LEU A 68 -2.08 -22.82 -2.47
C LEU A 68 -3.37 -23.25 -3.13
N HIS A 69 -4.09 -22.33 -3.79
CA HIS A 69 -5.39 -22.59 -4.41
C HIS A 69 -5.77 -21.50 -5.41
N GLY A 70 -6.76 -21.82 -6.27
CA GLY A 70 -7.49 -20.87 -7.10
C GLY A 70 -7.03 -20.82 -8.55
N LYS A 71 -7.59 -19.86 -9.28
CA LYS A 71 -7.28 -19.60 -10.68
C LYS A 71 -5.87 -18.99 -10.84
N GLU A 72 -5.38 -18.93 -12.06
CA GLU A 72 -4.11 -18.31 -12.40
C GLU A 72 -4.09 -16.81 -12.06
N ILE A 73 -2.95 -16.34 -11.50
CA ILE A 73 -2.72 -14.95 -11.14
C ILE A 73 -2.61 -14.12 -12.43
N SER A 74 -3.38 -13.02 -12.51
CA SER A 74 -3.39 -12.12 -13.67
C SER A 74 -2.38 -10.97 -13.52
N TYR A 75 -2.20 -10.19 -14.58
CA TYR A 75 -1.37 -8.98 -14.58
C TYR A 75 -1.80 -7.99 -13.48
N ASN A 76 -3.10 -7.66 -13.42
CA ASN A 76 -3.63 -6.74 -12.41
C ASN A 76 -3.48 -7.29 -10.99
N ASN A 77 -3.64 -8.63 -10.82
CA ASN A 77 -3.42 -9.26 -9.53
C ASN A 77 -1.99 -9.08 -9.02
N ILE A 78 -0.97 -9.15 -9.90
CA ILE A 78 0.42 -8.95 -9.49
C ILE A 78 0.64 -7.53 -8.94
N GLY A 79 0.06 -6.51 -9.56
CA GLY A 79 0.11 -5.13 -9.06
C GLY A 79 -0.55 -4.99 -7.67
N ASP A 80 -1.74 -5.57 -7.49
CA ASP A 80 -2.42 -5.54 -6.20
C ASP A 80 -1.68 -6.35 -5.12
N ILE A 81 -1.07 -7.49 -5.47
CA ILE A 81 -0.24 -8.30 -4.56
C ILE A 81 1.00 -7.50 -4.11
N ASP A 82 1.70 -6.82 -5.02
CA ASP A 82 2.86 -5.98 -4.66
C ASP A 82 2.44 -4.86 -3.71
N ALA A 83 1.35 -4.14 -4.01
CA ALA A 83 0.82 -3.08 -3.16
C ALA A 83 0.41 -3.60 -1.77
N ALA A 84 -0.27 -4.75 -1.72
CA ALA A 84 -0.69 -5.39 -0.48
C ALA A 84 0.50 -5.81 0.39
N CYS A 85 1.51 -6.44 -0.21
CA CYS A 85 2.71 -6.87 0.50
C CYS A 85 3.51 -5.70 1.04
N ARG A 86 3.69 -4.63 0.26
CA ARG A 86 4.41 -3.43 0.72
C ARG A 86 3.69 -2.72 1.85
N LEU A 87 2.37 -2.59 1.77
CA LEU A 87 1.59 -1.95 2.82
C LEU A 87 1.64 -2.73 4.13
N ILE A 88 1.42 -4.05 4.09
CA ILE A 88 1.34 -4.85 5.31
C ILE A 88 2.68 -4.97 6.04
N ASP A 89 3.81 -4.79 5.32
CA ASP A 89 5.17 -4.83 5.90
C ASP A 89 5.47 -3.67 6.85
N ASP A 90 4.76 -2.56 6.72
CA ASP A 90 4.95 -1.42 7.62
C ASP A 90 4.29 -1.61 8.99
N PHE A 91 3.59 -2.73 9.22
CA PHE A 91 2.84 -3.00 10.44
C PHE A 91 3.35 -4.22 11.21
N ASP A 92 3.77 -4.02 12.45
CA ASP A 92 4.24 -5.09 13.35
C ASP A 92 3.11 -5.72 14.17
N GLN A 93 2.06 -4.97 14.47
CA GLN A 93 0.89 -5.43 15.25
C GLN A 93 -0.02 -6.30 14.38
N THR A 94 -0.97 -7.02 15.00
CA THR A 94 -1.94 -7.84 14.26
C THR A 94 -2.80 -6.96 13.37
N THR A 95 -2.52 -7.00 12.07
CA THR A 95 -3.09 -6.11 11.05
C THR A 95 -3.76 -6.90 9.94
N PHE A 96 -4.92 -6.41 9.53
CA PHE A 96 -5.63 -6.88 8.34
C PHE A 96 -5.89 -5.71 7.38
N ALA A 97 -5.58 -5.90 6.10
CA ALA A 97 -5.82 -4.89 5.06
C ALA A 97 -6.61 -5.49 3.89
N ILE A 98 -7.41 -4.66 3.26
CA ILE A 98 -8.17 -4.95 2.05
C ILE A 98 -7.76 -3.95 0.99
N ILE A 99 -7.25 -4.45 -0.13
CA ILE A 99 -6.70 -3.66 -1.22
C ILE A 99 -7.63 -3.74 -2.43
N LYS A 100 -7.82 -2.60 -3.06
CA LYS A 100 -8.55 -2.50 -4.33
C LYS A 100 -7.82 -1.53 -5.25
N HIS A 101 -7.41 -2.02 -6.44
CA HIS A 101 -6.68 -1.21 -7.42
C HIS A 101 -5.47 -0.49 -6.80
N ASN A 102 -4.61 -1.28 -6.14
CA ASN A 102 -3.36 -0.86 -5.47
C ASN A 102 -3.53 0.11 -4.27
N ASN A 103 -4.76 0.35 -3.79
CA ASN A 103 -5.01 1.22 -2.64
C ASN A 103 -5.78 0.47 -1.55
N ALA A 104 -5.54 0.82 -0.28
CA ALA A 104 -6.30 0.28 0.82
C ALA A 104 -7.71 0.86 0.83
N CYS A 105 -8.73 0.02 0.76
CA CYS A 105 -10.12 0.39 1.03
C CYS A 105 -10.54 0.00 2.46
N GLY A 106 -9.78 -0.84 3.13
CA GLY A 106 -9.95 -1.18 4.53
C GLY A 106 -8.64 -1.56 5.17
N LEU A 107 -8.40 -1.11 6.40
CA LEU A 107 -7.26 -1.51 7.22
C LEU A 107 -7.55 -1.29 8.69
N ALA A 108 -7.22 -2.27 9.52
CA ALA A 108 -7.33 -2.14 10.96
C ALA A 108 -6.30 -3.00 11.69
N ILE A 109 -5.93 -2.53 12.89
CA ILE A 109 -5.15 -3.25 13.88
C ILE A 109 -6.08 -3.61 15.03
N ARG A 110 -6.10 -4.89 15.44
CA ARG A 110 -6.91 -5.38 16.56
C ARG A 110 -6.16 -6.49 17.30
N PRO A 111 -6.57 -6.84 18.54
CA PRO A 111 -5.94 -7.93 19.29
C PRO A 111 -5.98 -9.28 18.56
N THR A 112 -7.09 -9.59 17.91
CA THR A 112 -7.25 -10.84 17.13
C THR A 112 -7.36 -10.54 15.63
N LEU A 113 -6.98 -11.51 14.80
CA LEU A 113 -7.03 -11.36 13.35
C LEU A 113 -8.48 -11.27 12.83
N LYS A 114 -9.40 -12.00 13.46
CA LYS A 114 -10.84 -11.92 13.15
C LYS A 114 -11.40 -10.52 13.39
N GLU A 115 -11.08 -9.91 14.55
CA GLU A 115 -11.49 -8.53 14.83
C GLU A 115 -10.86 -7.53 13.87
N ALA A 116 -9.56 -7.71 13.51
CA ALA A 116 -8.87 -6.89 12.55
C ALA A 116 -9.54 -6.95 11.16
N TYR A 117 -9.91 -8.16 10.70
CA TYR A 117 -10.66 -8.35 9.46
C TYR A 117 -12.02 -7.66 9.49
N THR A 118 -12.81 -7.88 10.54
CA THR A 118 -14.15 -7.30 10.68
C THR A 118 -14.08 -5.77 10.67
N ALA A 119 -13.12 -5.19 11.39
CA ALA A 119 -12.90 -3.75 11.41
C ALA A 119 -12.40 -3.22 10.04
N ALA A 120 -11.50 -3.94 9.36
CA ALA A 120 -11.04 -3.56 8.03
C ALA A 120 -12.16 -3.62 6.99
N LEU A 121 -13.03 -4.64 7.05
CA LEU A 121 -14.19 -4.75 6.15
C LEU A 121 -15.19 -3.61 6.36
N ALA A 122 -15.38 -3.17 7.60
CA ALA A 122 -16.30 -2.07 7.92
C ALA A 122 -15.89 -0.72 7.33
N CYS A 123 -14.62 -0.53 6.96
CA CYS A 123 -14.12 0.73 6.37
C CYS A 123 -14.79 1.05 5.03
N ASP A 124 -14.93 0.04 4.15
CA ASP A 124 -15.57 0.16 2.83
C ASP A 124 -15.99 -1.23 2.34
N PRO A 125 -17.11 -1.75 2.82
CA PRO A 125 -17.57 -3.09 2.44
C PRO A 125 -17.96 -3.20 0.95
N VAL A 126 -18.25 -2.08 0.31
CA VAL A 126 -18.59 -2.04 -1.12
C VAL A 126 -17.35 -2.26 -1.97
N SER A 127 -16.27 -1.50 -1.72
CA SER A 127 -15.00 -1.65 -2.46
C SER A 127 -14.29 -2.96 -2.13
N ALA A 128 -14.49 -3.51 -0.93
CA ALA A 128 -13.92 -4.80 -0.52
C ALA A 128 -14.36 -5.98 -1.40
N PHE A 129 -15.54 -5.87 -2.04
CA PHE A 129 -16.01 -6.89 -2.96
C PHE A 129 -15.05 -7.11 -4.13
N GLY A 130 -14.55 -8.35 -4.29
CA GLY A 130 -13.54 -8.70 -5.28
C GLY A 130 -12.16 -8.07 -5.03
N GLY A 131 -11.88 -7.68 -3.79
CA GLY A 131 -10.59 -7.13 -3.39
C GLY A 131 -9.53 -8.19 -3.12
N VAL A 132 -8.32 -7.71 -2.85
CA VAL A 132 -7.17 -8.47 -2.37
C VAL A 132 -7.03 -8.26 -0.87
N LEU A 133 -7.12 -9.34 -0.13
CA LEU A 133 -7.04 -9.37 1.33
C LEU A 133 -5.62 -9.76 1.75
N VAL A 134 -5.05 -9.04 2.70
CA VAL A 134 -3.72 -9.33 3.23
C VAL A 134 -3.66 -9.17 4.73
N CYS A 135 -2.92 -10.05 5.40
CA CYS A 135 -2.67 -9.95 6.83
C CYS A 135 -1.23 -10.38 7.18
N ASN A 136 -0.77 -9.97 8.37
CA ASN A 136 0.57 -10.28 8.86
C ASN A 136 0.59 -11.37 9.96
N ARG A 137 -0.53 -12.08 10.14
CA ARG A 137 -0.64 -13.22 11.08
C ARG A 137 -1.26 -14.43 10.37
N PRO A 138 -1.03 -15.64 10.88
CA PRO A 138 -1.67 -16.83 10.35
C PRO A 138 -3.20 -16.73 10.41
N ILE A 139 -3.87 -17.16 9.33
CA ILE A 139 -5.35 -17.22 9.29
C ILE A 139 -5.80 -18.48 9.99
N ASP A 140 -6.56 -18.32 11.05
CA ASP A 140 -7.22 -19.38 11.80
C ASP A 140 -8.63 -19.68 11.25
N GLU A 141 -9.26 -20.73 11.79
CA GLU A 141 -10.60 -21.15 11.43
C GLU A 141 -11.64 -20.04 11.62
N ALA A 142 -11.59 -19.36 12.78
CA ALA A 142 -12.57 -18.33 13.13
C ALA A 142 -12.51 -17.11 12.19
N THR A 143 -11.31 -16.72 11.78
CA THR A 143 -11.10 -15.67 10.79
C THR A 143 -11.57 -16.12 9.41
N ALA A 144 -11.26 -17.36 9.00
CA ALA A 144 -11.66 -17.90 7.70
C ALA A 144 -13.20 -18.03 7.58
N GLN A 145 -13.89 -18.41 8.65
CA GLN A 145 -15.36 -18.46 8.68
C GLN A 145 -15.97 -17.09 8.43
N GLU A 146 -15.44 -16.04 9.08
CA GLU A 146 -15.92 -14.67 8.88
C GLU A 146 -15.67 -14.18 7.45
N MET A 147 -14.44 -14.42 6.93
CA MET A 147 -14.02 -14.02 5.59
C MET A 147 -14.82 -14.71 4.46
N ASN A 148 -15.34 -15.90 4.71
CA ASN A 148 -15.91 -16.76 3.66
C ASN A 148 -17.18 -16.19 3.03
N SER A 149 -17.89 -15.30 3.72
CA SER A 149 -19.07 -14.59 3.22
C SER A 149 -18.75 -13.55 2.14
N LEU A 150 -17.54 -12.96 2.18
CA LEU A 150 -17.11 -11.97 1.22
C LEU A 150 -16.64 -12.64 -0.08
N PHE A 151 -17.09 -12.12 -1.21
CA PHE A 151 -16.42 -12.41 -2.49
C PHE A 151 -15.09 -11.66 -2.55
N MET A 152 -13.98 -12.39 -2.41
CA MET A 152 -12.62 -11.89 -2.54
C MET A 152 -11.92 -12.55 -3.73
N GLU A 153 -11.08 -11.80 -4.40
CA GLU A 153 -10.25 -12.29 -5.52
C GLU A 153 -9.04 -13.07 -4.98
N ILE A 154 -8.30 -12.48 -4.04
CA ILE A 154 -7.05 -13.02 -3.50
C ILE A 154 -7.06 -12.87 -1.98
N CYS A 155 -6.47 -13.86 -1.30
CA CYS A 155 -6.09 -13.74 0.11
C CYS A 155 -4.61 -14.07 0.27
N ILE A 156 -3.88 -13.22 1.00
CA ILE A 156 -2.44 -13.32 1.24
C ILE A 156 -2.20 -13.36 2.75
N ALA A 157 -1.57 -14.41 3.23
CA ALA A 157 -1.22 -14.56 4.65
C ALA A 157 0.13 -15.27 4.79
N PRO A 158 0.85 -15.09 5.91
CA PRO A 158 2.07 -15.84 6.17
C PRO A 158 1.83 -17.34 6.31
N GLU A 159 0.66 -17.74 6.85
CA GLU A 159 0.27 -19.14 7.01
C GLU A 159 -1.27 -19.25 7.15
N TYR A 160 -1.78 -20.47 7.00
CA TYR A 160 -3.19 -20.82 7.16
C TYR A 160 -3.30 -22.10 8.00
N SER A 161 -4.25 -22.18 8.93
CA SER A 161 -4.58 -23.45 9.54
C SER A 161 -5.24 -24.40 8.52
N GLU A 162 -5.19 -25.70 8.77
CA GLU A 162 -5.84 -26.70 7.90
C GLU A 162 -7.34 -26.41 7.73
N GLN A 163 -8.02 -26.10 8.82
CA GLN A 163 -9.44 -25.77 8.85
C GLN A 163 -9.72 -24.48 8.04
N ALA A 164 -8.86 -23.47 8.17
CA ALA A 164 -8.98 -22.24 7.37
C ALA A 164 -8.84 -22.51 5.88
N LEU A 165 -7.89 -23.36 5.48
CA LEU A 165 -7.74 -23.76 4.07
C LEU A 165 -8.96 -24.50 3.53
N GLU A 166 -9.53 -25.43 4.30
CA GLU A 166 -10.75 -26.15 3.91
C GLU A 166 -11.91 -25.21 3.64
N ILE A 167 -12.13 -24.23 4.55
CA ILE A 167 -13.19 -23.23 4.43
C ILE A 167 -12.95 -22.34 3.20
N LEU A 168 -11.75 -21.82 3.04
CA LEU A 168 -11.46 -20.84 2.00
C LEU A 168 -11.38 -21.46 0.59
N LYS A 169 -10.98 -22.74 0.47
CA LYS A 169 -10.93 -23.50 -0.79
C LYS A 169 -12.31 -23.85 -1.37
N CYS A 170 -13.41 -23.69 -0.62
CA CYS A 170 -14.76 -23.97 -1.13
C CYS A 170 -15.13 -23.11 -2.37
N LYS A 171 -14.45 -22.01 -2.61
CA LYS A 171 -14.62 -21.14 -3.81
C LYS A 171 -13.53 -21.43 -4.82
N LYS A 172 -13.82 -22.20 -5.87
CA LYS A 172 -12.88 -22.72 -6.87
C LYS A 172 -11.88 -21.69 -7.43
N ASN A 173 -12.34 -20.47 -7.68
CA ASN A 173 -11.54 -19.44 -8.34
C ASN A 173 -10.80 -18.50 -7.36
N ARG A 174 -11.06 -18.58 -6.05
CA ARG A 174 -10.42 -17.76 -5.01
C ARG A 174 -8.93 -18.09 -4.95
N ILE A 175 -8.09 -17.11 -5.10
CA ILE A 175 -6.64 -17.28 -5.06
C ILE A 175 -6.19 -17.20 -3.59
N LEU A 176 -5.54 -18.26 -3.09
CA LEU A 176 -4.94 -18.29 -1.76
C LEU A 176 -3.44 -18.33 -1.90
N LEU A 177 -2.76 -17.34 -1.31
CA LEU A 177 -1.32 -17.17 -1.39
C LEU A 177 -0.70 -17.25 0.00
N ARG A 178 0.26 -18.14 0.16
CA ARG A 178 1.16 -18.12 1.33
C ARG A 178 2.31 -17.18 1.02
N ARG A 179 2.45 -16.14 1.84
CA ARG A 179 3.55 -15.21 1.71
C ARG A 179 4.84 -15.82 2.26
N LYS A 180 5.91 -15.73 1.48
CA LYS A 180 7.24 -16.15 1.91
C LYS A 180 8.00 -14.97 2.52
N GLN A 181 8.89 -15.25 3.46
CA GLN A 181 9.83 -14.24 3.94
C GLN A 181 10.83 -13.92 2.83
N CYS A 182 10.76 -12.73 2.30
CA CYS A 182 11.65 -12.23 1.26
C CYS A 182 11.87 -10.73 1.43
N ILE A 183 13.04 -10.29 0.98
CA ILE A 183 13.37 -8.86 0.97
C ILE A 183 12.77 -8.25 -0.30
N MET A 184 11.92 -7.25 -0.13
CA MET A 184 11.38 -6.49 -1.25
C MET A 184 12.50 -5.69 -1.95
N PRO A 185 12.41 -5.51 -3.28
CA PRO A 185 13.39 -4.71 -4.02
C PRO A 185 13.54 -3.30 -3.46
N LYS A 186 14.79 -2.87 -3.29
CA LYS A 186 15.13 -1.51 -2.81
C LYS A 186 15.02 -0.44 -3.89
N THR A 187 14.93 -0.86 -5.15
CA THR A 187 14.84 0.02 -6.32
C THR A 187 13.57 -0.30 -7.09
N GLN A 188 12.89 0.74 -7.55
CA GLN A 188 11.72 0.66 -8.42
C GLN A 188 12.05 1.31 -9.76
N PHE A 189 11.47 0.77 -10.83
CA PHE A 189 11.59 1.39 -12.15
C PHE A 189 10.28 1.22 -12.95
N ARG A 190 10.06 2.12 -13.87
CA ARG A 190 8.92 2.06 -14.80
C ARG A 190 9.32 2.65 -16.14
N SER A 191 8.69 2.17 -17.22
CA SER A 191 8.83 2.78 -18.53
C SER A 191 8.21 4.18 -18.55
N ALA A 192 8.88 5.13 -19.19
CA ALA A 192 8.37 6.48 -19.43
C ALA A 192 8.94 6.99 -20.75
N LEU A 193 8.08 7.46 -21.65
CA LEU A 193 8.47 7.87 -23.01
C LEU A 193 9.28 6.76 -23.69
N ASN A 194 10.52 7.06 -24.11
CA ASN A 194 11.46 6.12 -24.71
C ASN A 194 12.55 5.64 -23.74
N GLY A 195 12.34 5.77 -22.42
CA GLY A 195 13.32 5.45 -21.40
C GLY A 195 12.69 4.76 -20.18
N VAL A 196 13.46 4.75 -19.11
CA VAL A 196 13.09 4.16 -17.82
C VAL A 196 13.33 5.17 -16.72
N LEU A 197 12.31 5.40 -15.87
CA LEU A 197 12.46 6.11 -14.62
C LEU A 197 12.86 5.12 -13.54
N VAL A 198 13.93 5.43 -12.82
CA VAL A 198 14.46 4.61 -11.71
C VAL A 198 14.49 5.46 -10.46
N GLN A 199 14.08 4.88 -9.33
CA GLN A 199 14.15 5.52 -8.02
C GLN A 199 14.35 4.47 -6.93
N ASP A 200 14.81 4.91 -5.77
CA ASP A 200 14.79 4.08 -4.59
C ASP A 200 13.35 3.83 -4.11
N THR A 201 13.12 2.66 -3.53
CA THR A 201 11.86 2.36 -2.86
C THR A 201 11.76 3.24 -1.61
N ASP A 202 10.61 3.89 -1.42
CA ASP A 202 10.32 4.62 -0.19
C ASP A 202 10.19 3.65 0.98
N THR A 203 11.26 3.58 1.79
CA THR A 203 11.36 2.70 2.96
C THR A 203 11.22 3.46 4.28
N ILE A 204 11.00 4.78 4.22
CA ILE A 204 10.86 5.60 5.43
C ILE A 204 9.51 5.32 6.08
N VAL A 205 9.52 5.03 7.37
CA VAL A 205 8.33 4.82 8.19
C VAL A 205 8.52 5.61 9.48
N GLU A 206 7.76 6.68 9.63
CA GLU A 206 7.76 7.48 10.85
C GLU A 206 7.05 6.76 11.97
N LYS A 207 7.63 6.83 13.17
CA LYS A 207 7.06 6.25 14.39
C LYS A 207 6.44 7.34 15.27
N ALA A 208 5.47 6.96 16.05
CA ALA A 208 4.81 7.87 17.00
C ALA A 208 5.79 8.59 17.94
N SER A 209 6.93 7.93 18.28
CA SER A 209 8.02 8.54 19.06
C SER A 209 8.72 9.69 18.36
N ASP A 210 8.75 9.68 17.02
CA ASP A 210 9.53 10.60 16.20
C ASP A 210 8.68 11.81 15.74
N LEU A 211 7.38 11.80 16.05
CA LEU A 211 6.47 12.88 15.69
C LEU A 211 6.73 14.13 16.53
N VAL A 212 7.07 15.21 15.83
CA VAL A 212 7.27 16.53 16.43
C VAL A 212 6.00 17.35 16.29
N SER A 213 5.41 17.77 17.44
CA SER A 213 4.29 18.71 17.42
C SER A 213 4.79 20.11 17.11
N VAL A 214 4.15 20.78 16.16
CA VAL A 214 4.45 22.17 15.78
C VAL A 214 3.41 23.16 16.33
N THR A 215 2.44 22.66 17.11
CA THR A 215 1.42 23.45 17.82
C THR A 215 1.57 23.30 19.33
N SER A 216 1.05 24.27 20.10
CA SER A 216 1.04 24.20 21.58
C SER A 216 0.05 23.15 22.10
N THR A 217 -0.91 22.73 21.29
CA THR A 217 -1.84 21.63 21.63
C THR A 217 -1.05 20.31 21.60
N PRO A 218 -0.91 19.61 22.74
CA PRO A 218 -0.15 18.37 22.79
C PRO A 218 -0.91 17.22 22.11
N LEU A 219 -0.18 16.35 21.46
CA LEU A 219 -0.71 15.06 20.96
C LEU A 219 -0.91 14.08 22.11
N THR A 220 -2.08 13.50 22.24
CA THR A 220 -2.31 12.35 23.14
C THR A 220 -1.60 11.10 22.62
N GLN A 221 -1.47 10.07 23.44
CA GLN A 221 -0.85 8.80 23.01
C GLN A 221 -1.68 8.10 21.95
N GLU A 222 -3.00 8.17 22.08
CA GLU A 222 -3.95 7.62 21.10
C GLU A 222 -3.80 8.36 19.75
N GLN A 223 -3.77 9.69 19.76
CA GLN A 223 -3.55 10.49 18.55
C GLN A 223 -2.21 10.18 17.89
N LYS A 224 -1.13 10.02 18.65
CA LYS A 224 0.17 9.64 18.09
C LYS A 224 0.13 8.27 17.41
N ALA A 225 -0.53 7.28 18.03
CA ALA A 225 -0.70 5.96 17.44
C ALA A 225 -1.56 6.00 16.17
N ASP A 226 -2.66 6.75 16.18
CA ASP A 226 -3.53 6.91 15.02
C ASP A 226 -2.87 7.70 13.90
N LEU A 227 -2.03 8.72 14.20
CA LEU A 227 -1.26 9.47 13.21
C LEU A 227 -0.18 8.61 12.56
N GLU A 228 0.58 7.81 13.33
CA GLU A 228 1.53 6.83 12.78
C GLU A 228 0.80 5.85 11.86
N PHE A 229 -0.32 5.29 12.32
CA PHE A 229 -1.15 4.37 11.56
C PHE A 229 -1.63 5.00 10.24
N ALA A 230 -2.19 6.21 10.30
CA ALA A 230 -2.69 6.91 9.12
C ALA A 230 -1.56 7.31 8.15
N ASN A 231 -0.38 7.69 8.68
CA ASN A 231 0.78 8.06 7.87
C ASN A 231 1.34 6.85 7.10
N LYS A 232 1.39 5.66 7.71
CA LYS A 232 1.74 4.42 7.02
C LYS A 232 0.78 4.12 5.86
N ILE A 233 -0.51 4.35 6.02
CA ILE A 233 -1.50 4.12 4.96
C ILE A 233 -1.36 5.15 3.84
N VAL A 234 -1.21 6.44 4.18
CA VAL A 234 -1.13 7.50 3.16
C VAL A 234 0.10 7.37 2.29
N LYS A 235 1.24 6.90 2.84
CA LYS A 235 2.46 6.54 2.10
C LYS A 235 2.18 5.54 0.96
N HIS A 236 1.27 4.60 1.18
CA HIS A 236 0.90 3.59 0.17
C HIS A 236 -0.30 3.97 -0.69
N THR A 237 -0.91 5.13 -0.46
CA THR A 237 -2.08 5.61 -1.18
C THR A 237 -1.69 6.49 -2.38
N LYS A 238 -2.36 6.30 -3.51
CA LYS A 238 -2.07 7.06 -4.74
C LYS A 238 -2.37 8.56 -4.57
N SER A 239 -1.39 9.40 -4.91
CA SER A 239 -1.44 10.88 -4.76
C SER A 239 -2.45 11.58 -5.70
N ASN A 240 -2.99 12.77 -5.34
CA ASN A 240 -2.96 13.31 -3.98
C ASN A 240 -3.82 12.45 -3.07
N ALA A 241 -3.34 12.24 -1.85
CA ALA A 241 -3.96 11.36 -0.89
C ALA A 241 -4.20 12.01 0.48
N ILE A 242 -5.35 11.71 1.06
CA ILE A 242 -5.70 11.99 2.46
C ILE A 242 -6.20 10.69 3.08
N VAL A 243 -5.75 10.41 4.30
CA VAL A 243 -6.22 9.28 5.11
C VAL A 243 -6.80 9.79 6.42
N LEU A 244 -8.02 9.35 6.74
CA LEU A 244 -8.69 9.60 8.01
C LEU A 244 -8.70 8.31 8.82
N ALA A 245 -8.29 8.39 10.08
CA ALA A 245 -8.20 7.22 10.96
C ALA A 245 -8.65 7.55 12.39
N LYS A 246 -9.12 6.52 13.11
CA LYS A 246 -9.48 6.59 14.53
C LYS A 246 -9.40 5.22 15.16
N GLY A 247 -8.74 5.11 16.31
CA GLY A 247 -8.62 3.86 17.05
C GLY A 247 -7.95 2.75 16.25
N LEU A 248 -6.85 3.05 15.54
CA LEU A 248 -6.10 2.13 14.68
C LEU A 248 -6.98 1.44 13.61
N GLN A 249 -7.93 2.20 13.07
CA GLN A 249 -8.80 1.79 11.97
C GLN A 249 -8.91 2.90 10.94
N LEU A 250 -8.80 2.53 9.67
CA LEU A 250 -9.05 3.43 8.55
C LEU A 250 -10.54 3.81 8.55
N CYS A 251 -10.83 5.10 8.71
CA CYS A 251 -12.20 5.60 8.54
C CYS A 251 -12.53 5.75 7.05
N ALA A 252 -11.64 6.38 6.30
CA ALA A 252 -11.69 6.47 4.85
C ALA A 252 -10.39 7.05 4.28
N SER A 253 -10.20 6.90 2.98
CA SER A 253 -9.15 7.57 2.21
C SER A 253 -9.72 8.29 0.99
N GLY A 254 -9.19 9.48 0.71
CA GLY A 254 -9.31 10.14 -0.58
C GLY A 254 -8.07 9.84 -1.40
N THR A 255 -8.24 9.36 -2.62
CA THR A 255 -7.19 8.70 -3.39
C THR A 255 -7.11 9.24 -4.80
N GLY A 256 -5.91 9.57 -5.29
CA GLY A 256 -5.64 9.89 -6.69
C GLY A 256 -6.35 11.16 -7.19
N GLN A 257 -6.59 12.12 -6.31
CA GLN A 257 -7.30 13.34 -6.68
C GLN A 257 -6.33 14.41 -7.23
N THR A 258 -6.82 15.26 -8.13
CA THR A 258 -6.04 16.36 -8.70
C THR A 258 -5.80 17.49 -7.69
N SER A 259 -6.66 17.63 -6.69
CA SER A 259 -6.44 18.54 -5.55
C SER A 259 -6.51 17.80 -4.22
N ARG A 260 -5.75 18.30 -3.22
CA ARG A 260 -5.77 17.72 -1.87
C ARG A 260 -7.09 17.99 -1.16
N VAL A 261 -7.72 19.13 -1.43
CA VAL A 261 -9.06 19.47 -0.92
C VAL A 261 -10.09 18.45 -1.40
N ASP A 262 -10.04 18.05 -2.67
CA ASP A 262 -10.96 17.03 -3.20
C ASP A 262 -10.69 15.65 -2.59
N ALA A 263 -9.42 15.30 -2.36
CA ALA A 263 -9.09 14.07 -1.65
C ALA A 263 -9.67 14.07 -0.22
N LEU A 264 -9.58 15.19 0.49
CA LEU A 264 -10.15 15.31 1.83
C LEU A 264 -11.69 15.22 1.81
N LYS A 265 -12.35 15.96 0.92
CA LYS A 265 -13.82 15.91 0.79
C LYS A 265 -14.30 14.49 0.47
N GLN A 266 -13.62 13.81 -0.44
CA GLN A 266 -13.92 12.41 -0.77
C GLN A 266 -13.77 11.49 0.45
N ALA A 267 -12.71 11.67 1.25
CA ALA A 267 -12.49 10.88 2.46
C ALA A 267 -13.60 11.13 3.50
N ILE A 268 -13.98 12.38 3.74
CA ILE A 268 -15.05 12.75 4.70
C ILE A 268 -16.39 12.16 4.26
N GLU A 269 -16.77 12.35 2.99
CA GLU A 269 -18.02 11.83 2.45
C GLU A 269 -18.08 10.30 2.60
N LYS A 270 -17.01 9.62 2.26
CA LYS A 270 -16.90 8.17 2.34
C LYS A 270 -16.97 7.66 3.78
N ALA A 271 -16.30 8.32 4.72
CA ALA A 271 -16.38 8.00 6.14
C ALA A 271 -17.83 8.09 6.65
N HIS A 272 -18.53 9.16 6.33
CA HIS A 272 -19.93 9.32 6.72
C HIS A 272 -20.84 8.29 6.05
N GLN A 273 -20.59 7.94 4.78
CA GLN A 273 -21.36 6.92 4.05
C GLN A 273 -21.33 5.57 4.76
N PHE A 274 -20.20 5.22 5.37
CA PHE A 274 -20.03 3.95 6.11
C PHE A 274 -20.24 4.09 7.62
N GLY A 275 -20.79 5.23 8.08
CA GLY A 275 -21.22 5.42 9.45
C GLY A 275 -20.11 5.77 10.44
N PHE A 276 -18.93 6.20 9.97
CA PHE A 276 -17.87 6.65 10.86
C PHE A 276 -18.16 8.03 11.44
N ASP A 277 -18.06 8.13 12.76
CA ASP A 277 -17.98 9.40 13.47
C ASP A 277 -16.52 9.89 13.45
N LEU A 278 -16.29 11.02 12.76
CA LEU A 278 -14.98 11.64 12.64
C LEU A 278 -14.61 12.54 13.84
N CYS A 279 -15.51 12.71 14.82
CA CYS A 279 -15.21 13.47 16.02
C CYS A 279 -14.05 12.82 16.79
N GLY A 280 -12.93 13.55 16.93
CA GLY A 280 -11.71 13.02 17.53
C GLY A 280 -10.83 12.16 16.62
N ALA A 281 -11.18 11.97 15.35
CA ALA A 281 -10.34 11.28 14.37
C ALA A 281 -9.10 12.12 14.01
N VAL A 282 -8.14 11.47 13.33
CA VAL A 282 -6.91 12.10 12.84
C VAL A 282 -6.87 12.10 11.32
N MET A 283 -6.06 13.01 10.75
CA MET A 283 -5.83 13.14 9.31
C MET A 283 -4.35 13.04 8.98
N ALA A 284 -4.00 12.20 8.01
CA ALA A 284 -2.67 12.15 7.39
C ALA A 284 -2.71 12.60 5.94
N SER A 285 -1.68 13.33 5.50
CA SER A 285 -1.52 13.79 4.12
C SER A 285 -0.18 13.34 3.54
N ASP A 286 -0.19 12.88 2.28
CA ASP A 286 1.01 12.46 1.54
C ASP A 286 2.00 13.59 1.23
N ALA A 287 1.55 14.87 1.31
CA ALA A 287 2.37 16.07 1.12
C ALA A 287 1.84 17.24 1.96
N PHE A 288 2.57 18.38 1.93
CA PHE A 288 2.22 19.56 2.70
C PHE A 288 0.90 20.21 2.27
N PHE A 289 0.30 20.96 3.19
CA PHE A 289 -0.86 21.79 2.90
C PHE A 289 -0.39 23.18 2.41
N PRO A 290 -0.69 23.56 1.16
CA PRO A 290 -0.29 24.87 0.64
C PRO A 290 -1.08 26.04 1.27
N PHE A 291 -2.28 25.75 1.83
CA PHE A 291 -3.19 26.67 2.48
C PHE A 291 -3.90 25.98 3.66
N PRO A 292 -4.50 26.74 4.61
CA PRO A 292 -5.18 26.17 5.76
C PRO A 292 -6.53 25.52 5.43
N ASP A 293 -7.05 25.66 4.20
CA ASP A 293 -8.34 25.16 3.75
C ASP A 293 -8.59 23.68 4.03
N CYS A 294 -7.57 22.83 3.83
CA CYS A 294 -7.69 21.41 4.17
C CYS A 294 -7.88 21.19 5.68
N VAL A 295 -7.11 21.89 6.52
CA VAL A 295 -7.24 21.74 7.97
C VAL A 295 -8.53 22.34 8.49
N GLU A 296 -9.00 23.43 7.88
CA GLU A 296 -10.29 24.03 8.18
C GLU A 296 -11.46 23.06 7.88
N ILE A 297 -11.47 22.45 6.71
CA ILE A 297 -12.48 21.44 6.34
C ILE A 297 -12.40 20.23 7.28
N ALA A 298 -11.19 19.76 7.61
CA ALA A 298 -10.98 18.64 8.52
C ALA A 298 -11.49 18.96 9.93
N HIS A 299 -11.20 20.14 10.47
CA HIS A 299 -11.69 20.60 11.75
C HIS A 299 -13.23 20.62 11.81
N ASN A 300 -13.88 21.19 10.78
CA ASN A 300 -15.33 21.23 10.68
C ASN A 300 -15.95 19.83 10.61
N ALA A 301 -15.20 18.81 10.18
CA ALA A 301 -15.61 17.41 10.19
C ALA A 301 -15.33 16.69 11.53
N GLY A 302 -14.68 17.36 12.51
CA GLY A 302 -14.39 16.80 13.82
C GLY A 302 -12.97 16.27 14.01
N ILE A 303 -12.07 16.43 13.03
CA ILE A 303 -10.66 16.03 13.13
C ILE A 303 -9.94 16.89 14.17
N THR A 304 -9.17 16.25 15.06
CA THR A 304 -8.50 16.92 16.18
C THR A 304 -6.98 16.89 16.12
N ALA A 305 -6.43 16.04 15.25
CA ALA A 305 -4.99 15.99 15.03
C ALA A 305 -4.66 15.72 13.56
N VAL A 306 -3.57 16.31 13.06
CA VAL A 306 -3.13 16.19 11.68
C VAL A 306 -1.65 15.91 11.58
N ILE A 307 -1.23 15.17 10.53
CA ILE A 307 0.16 14.90 10.19
C ILE A 307 0.41 15.20 8.73
N GLN A 308 1.52 15.86 8.45
CA GLN A 308 1.99 16.19 7.10
C GLN A 308 3.52 16.28 7.08
N PRO A 309 4.17 16.27 5.91
CA PRO A 309 5.61 16.45 5.82
C PRO A 309 6.11 17.84 6.18
N GLY A 310 5.32 18.90 6.01
CA GLY A 310 5.78 20.28 6.08
C GLY A 310 6.60 20.68 4.85
N GLY A 311 7.21 21.88 4.89
CA GLY A 311 8.06 22.41 3.83
C GLY A 311 7.38 23.35 2.84
N SER A 312 6.14 23.76 3.10
CA SER A 312 5.49 24.84 2.38
C SER A 312 6.02 26.19 2.82
N VAL A 313 6.19 27.13 1.89
CA VAL A 313 6.49 28.54 2.20
C VAL A 313 5.42 29.18 3.11
N ARG A 314 4.23 28.58 3.15
CA ARG A 314 3.06 29.05 3.90
C ARG A 314 2.64 28.12 5.03
N ASP A 315 3.53 27.27 5.52
CA ASP A 315 3.24 26.35 6.64
C ASP A 315 2.74 27.11 7.87
N ASN A 316 3.24 28.33 8.09
CA ASN A 316 2.79 29.20 9.18
C ASN A 316 1.28 29.45 9.16
N LEU A 317 0.67 29.64 8.00
CA LEU A 317 -0.79 29.89 7.92
C LEU A 317 -1.60 28.67 8.41
N THR A 318 -1.14 27.48 8.07
CA THR A 318 -1.78 26.24 8.52
C THR A 318 -1.54 26.00 10.01
N GLN A 319 -0.31 26.27 10.48
CA GLN A 319 0.04 26.17 11.90
C GLN A 319 -0.76 27.17 12.75
N ASP A 320 -0.86 28.42 12.31
CA ASP A 320 -1.64 29.47 12.99
C ASP A 320 -3.12 29.08 13.11
N TYR A 321 -3.70 28.51 12.04
CA TYR A 321 -5.06 27.99 12.10
C TYR A 321 -5.20 26.86 13.13
N CYS A 322 -4.29 25.89 13.11
CA CYS A 322 -4.29 24.79 14.08
C CYS A 322 -4.17 25.30 15.51
N GLU A 323 -3.28 26.27 15.75
CA GLU A 323 -3.08 26.87 17.07
C GLU A 323 -4.32 27.55 17.59
N GLN A 324 -5.00 28.38 16.74
CA GLN A 324 -6.22 29.09 17.10
C GLN A 324 -7.38 28.14 17.42
N HIS A 325 -7.44 27.00 16.74
CA HIS A 325 -8.54 26.02 16.88
C HIS A 325 -8.18 24.81 17.76
N LYS A 326 -7.01 24.85 18.43
CA LYS A 326 -6.53 23.76 19.32
C LYS A 326 -6.43 22.40 18.64
N ILE A 327 -6.02 22.39 17.37
CA ILE A 327 -5.74 21.18 16.62
C ILE A 327 -4.26 20.84 16.84
N ALA A 328 -3.97 19.60 17.24
CA ALA A 328 -2.59 19.13 17.33
C ALA A 328 -2.06 18.85 15.93
N MET A 329 -0.89 19.40 15.59
CA MET A 329 -0.27 19.22 14.28
C MET A 329 1.14 18.65 14.41
N ALA A 330 1.41 17.55 13.72
CA ALA A 330 2.72 16.93 13.60
C ALA A 330 3.31 17.13 12.20
N VAL A 331 4.64 17.21 12.13
CA VAL A 331 5.41 17.35 10.89
C VAL A 331 6.46 16.25 10.83
N THR A 332 6.54 15.54 9.69
CA THR A 332 7.49 14.42 9.50
C THR A 332 8.78 14.82 8.81
N GLY A 333 8.77 15.86 7.98
CA GLY A 333 9.87 16.22 7.10
C GLY A 333 9.97 15.36 5.82
N ASN A 334 9.22 14.26 5.71
CA ASN A 334 9.25 13.34 4.59
C ASN A 334 7.94 13.35 3.81
N ARG A 335 8.04 13.55 2.50
CA ARG A 335 6.91 13.48 1.57
C ARG A 335 6.80 12.09 0.97
N HIS A 336 5.58 11.54 0.90
CA HIS A 336 5.29 10.20 0.41
C HIS A 336 4.45 10.19 -0.88
N PHE A 337 4.90 10.88 -1.93
CA PHE A 337 4.19 10.85 -3.21
C PHE A 337 4.25 9.47 -3.87
N LYS A 338 3.09 9.01 -4.36
CA LYS A 338 2.93 7.78 -5.13
C LYS A 338 2.05 8.03 -6.37
N HIS A 339 2.67 8.11 -7.53
CA HIS A 339 1.99 8.35 -8.81
C HIS A 339 1.81 7.09 -9.65
#